data_f7fe4ec5d9fea010f134e199534089b3
#
_entry.id   f7fe4ec5d9fea010f134e199534089b3
#
_cell.length_a   1.000
_cell.length_b   1.000
_cell.length_c   1.000
_cell.angle_alpha   90.00
_cell.angle_beta   90.00
_cell.angle_gamma   90.00
#
_symmetry.space_group_name_H-M   'P 1'
#
loop_
_entity.id
_entity.type
_entity.pdbx_description
1 polymer ?
#
loop_
_entity_poly.entity_id
_entity_poly.type
_entity_poly.pdbx_seq_one_letter_code
_entity_poly.pdbx_strand_id
1 'polypeptide(L)'
;MKHLVTIFFLSIISLGTGVSDSGVCVVEFNASFNSSNSVEWIDQLSDCKGKRVDIVTNPDMQKKHKIVVVPTIIIFNDGEEVERFQANIMMQLDASKEDVQEAVDEI
;
A
#
# COMPACT_ATOMS: atom_id res chain seq x y z
N MET A 1 30.08 5.66 11.09
CA MET A 1 29.91 5.64 10.90
C MET A 1 29.17 5.43 10.69
N LYS A 2 29.04 5.48 10.87
CA LYS A 2 28.46 5.46 10.79
C LYS A 2 27.50 5.12 10.59
N HIS A 3 27.39 5.16 10.56
CA HIS A 3 26.69 4.83 10.33
C HIS A 3 25.93 4.23 10.49
N LEU A 4 25.88 4.08 10.74
CA LEU A 4 25.38 3.53 10.97
C LEU A 4 24.59 3.11 11.29
N VAL A 5 24.53 3.18 11.63
CA VAL A 5 23.93 2.85 12.06
C VAL A 5 22.84 2.76 11.97
N THR A 6 22.59 2.97 11.92
CA THR A 6 21.75 2.91 11.92
C THR A 6 20.97 2.42 11.53
N ILE A 7 21.09 2.26 11.28
CA ILE A 7 20.53 1.77 10.89
C ILE A 7 20.06 0.90 11.03
N PHE A 8 20.25 0.69 11.25
CA PHE A 8 19.97 -0.25 11.64
C PHE A 8 19.01 -0.41 12.18
N PHE A 9 18.84 -0.17 12.35
CA PHE A 9 18.00 -0.31 13.24
C PHE A 9 16.58 -0.07 12.95
N LEU A 10 16.24 0.53 12.13
CA LEU A 10 15.04 0.79 11.84
C LEU A 10 14.23 -0.21 11.38
N SER A 11 14.64 -1.14 10.71
CA SER A 11 13.81 -2.23 10.31
C SER A 11 12.99 -2.76 11.39
N ILE A 12 13.39 -2.54 12.57
CA ILE A 12 12.63 -2.97 13.66
C ILE A 12 11.28 -2.45 13.65
N ILE A 13 11.14 -1.29 13.16
CA ILE A 13 9.88 -0.68 13.15
C ILE A 13 8.87 -1.39 12.37
N SER A 14 9.27 -2.07 11.35
CA SER A 14 8.31 -2.77 10.54
C SER A 14 7.74 -3.98 11.23
N LEU A 15 8.25 -4.35 12.37
CA LEU A 15 7.68 -5.47 13.08
C LEU A 15 6.26 -5.15 13.47
N GLY A 16 5.37 -6.05 13.18
CA GLY A 16 3.99 -5.88 13.54
C GLY A 16 3.21 -4.92 12.70
N THR A 17 3.76 -4.53 11.58
CA THR A 17 3.05 -3.54 10.78
C THR A 17 2.04 -4.14 9.84
N GLY A 18 2.03 -5.42 9.64
CA GLY A 18 1.09 -6.03 8.73
C GLY A 18 1.52 -6.07 7.28
N VAL A 19 2.47 -5.23 6.88
CA VAL A 19 3.04 -5.29 5.54
C VAL A 19 4.51 -5.55 5.70
N SER A 20 4.90 -6.82 5.64
CA SER A 20 6.26 -7.23 5.91
C SER A 20 6.91 -7.94 4.74
N ASP A 21 6.23 -7.97 3.58
CA ASP A 21 6.79 -8.64 2.42
C ASP A 21 8.02 -7.91 1.94
N SER A 22 9.03 -8.68 1.52
CA SER A 22 10.20 -8.08 0.90
C SER A 22 9.88 -7.71 -0.53
N GLY A 23 10.64 -6.78 -1.08
CA GLY A 23 10.44 -6.33 -2.43
C GLY A 23 9.27 -5.38 -2.55
N VAL A 24 8.74 -5.25 -3.75
CA VAL A 24 7.68 -4.29 -4.04
C VAL A 24 6.34 -4.95 -3.83
N CYS A 25 5.48 -4.31 -3.04
CA CYS A 25 4.16 -4.80 -2.75
C CYS A 25 3.17 -3.65 -2.92
N VAL A 26 2.11 -3.86 -3.67
CA VAL A 26 1.07 -2.87 -3.90
C VAL A 26 -0.18 -3.34 -3.17
N VAL A 27 -0.68 -2.50 -2.27
CA VAL A 27 -1.80 -2.88 -1.41
C VAL A 27 -2.96 -1.94 -1.63
N GLU A 28 -4.12 -2.50 -1.91
CA GLU A 28 -5.37 -1.73 -1.95
C GLU A 28 -6.04 -1.82 -0.59
N PHE A 29 -6.20 -0.68 0.05
CA PHE A 29 -6.97 -0.59 1.29
C PHE A 29 -8.36 -0.09 0.92
N ASN A 30 -9.38 -0.89 1.19
CA ASN A 30 -10.75 -0.52 0.88
C ASN A 30 -11.64 -1.02 2.01
N ALA A 31 -12.91 -0.80 1.89
CA ALA A 31 -13.89 -1.28 2.86
C ALA A 31 -14.97 -2.05 2.11
N SER A 32 -15.55 -3.04 2.76
CA SER A 32 -16.53 -3.88 2.08
C SER A 32 -17.74 -3.07 1.59
N PHE A 33 -18.10 -2.00 2.30
CA PHE A 33 -19.24 -1.19 1.84
C PHE A 33 -18.91 -0.43 0.55
N ASN A 34 -17.64 -0.35 0.17
CA ASN A 34 -17.21 0.32 -1.05
C ASN A 34 -16.60 -0.66 -2.05
N SER A 35 -16.92 -1.94 -1.92
CA SER A 35 -16.28 -2.98 -2.73
C SER A 35 -16.54 -2.82 -4.22
N SER A 36 -17.65 -2.20 -4.60
CA SER A 36 -17.93 -1.98 -6.02
C SER A 36 -16.93 -1.05 -6.67
N ASN A 37 -16.20 -0.28 -5.90
CA ASN A 37 -15.17 0.63 -6.40
C ASN A 37 -13.75 0.08 -6.20
N SER A 38 -13.61 -1.20 -5.83
CA SER A 38 -12.31 -1.83 -5.76
C SER A 38 -11.72 -1.91 -7.16
N VAL A 39 -10.41 -1.71 -7.23
CA VAL A 39 -9.75 -1.85 -8.53
C VAL A 39 -9.66 -3.34 -8.89
N GLU A 40 -9.86 -3.65 -10.16
CA GLU A 40 -9.88 -5.05 -10.59
C GLU A 40 -8.50 -5.57 -10.93
N TRP A 41 -7.55 -4.70 -11.08
CA TRP A 41 -6.25 -5.03 -11.64
C TRP A 41 -5.13 -5.15 -10.59
N ILE A 42 -5.48 -5.18 -9.31
CA ILE A 42 -4.43 -5.17 -8.28
C ILE A 42 -3.48 -6.36 -8.40
N ASP A 43 -3.97 -7.50 -8.83
CA ASP A 43 -3.15 -8.70 -8.98
C ASP A 43 -2.66 -8.90 -10.42
N GLN A 44 -2.84 -7.89 -11.28
CA GLN A 44 -2.37 -7.96 -12.66
C GLN A 44 -1.13 -7.10 -12.88
N LEU A 45 -0.62 -6.47 -11.84
CA LEU A 45 0.59 -5.65 -11.94
C LEU A 45 1.80 -6.55 -12.06
N SER A 46 2.82 -6.05 -12.75
CA SER A 46 4.07 -6.77 -12.99
C SER A 46 5.14 -6.35 -12.00
N ASP A 47 6.02 -7.28 -11.66
CA ASP A 47 7.21 -7.03 -10.86
C ASP A 47 6.90 -6.57 -9.44
N CYS A 48 5.76 -6.98 -8.93
CA CYS A 48 5.36 -6.67 -7.56
C CYS A 48 4.31 -7.68 -7.12
N LYS A 49 4.02 -7.67 -5.84
CA LYS A 49 2.91 -8.44 -5.28
C LYS A 49 1.72 -7.52 -5.12
N GLY A 50 0.53 -8.03 -5.37
CA GLY A 50 -0.70 -7.28 -5.18
C GLY A 50 -1.50 -7.87 -4.04
N LYS A 51 -2.02 -7.00 -3.17
CA LYS A 51 -2.80 -7.43 -2.02
C LYS A 51 -4.00 -6.51 -1.82
N ARG A 52 -5.02 -7.04 -1.15
CA ARG A 52 -6.17 -6.25 -0.73
C ARG A 52 -6.34 -6.38 0.78
N VAL A 53 -6.65 -5.28 1.42
CA VAL A 53 -6.91 -5.24 2.85
C VAL A 53 -8.22 -4.52 3.08
N ASP A 54 -9.12 -5.15 3.84
CA ASP A 54 -10.37 -4.54 4.25
C ASP A 54 -10.11 -3.83 5.58
N ILE A 55 -10.22 -2.51 5.59
CA ILE A 55 -9.90 -1.73 6.78
C ILE A 55 -10.92 -1.92 7.89
N VAL A 56 -12.13 -2.38 7.56
CA VAL A 56 -13.15 -2.60 8.58
C VAL A 56 -12.77 -3.78 9.45
N THR A 57 -12.24 -4.85 8.84
CA THR A 57 -11.80 -6.02 9.58
C THR A 57 -10.35 -5.93 10.03
N ASN A 58 -9.63 -4.89 9.59
CA ASN A 58 -8.24 -4.67 9.96
C ASN A 58 -8.04 -3.21 10.40
N PRO A 59 -8.71 -2.79 11.48
CA PRO A 59 -8.63 -1.38 11.90
C PRO A 59 -7.22 -0.96 12.32
N ASP A 60 -6.41 -1.91 12.78
CA ASP A 60 -5.04 -1.58 13.15
C ASP A 60 -4.23 -1.16 11.93
N MET A 61 -4.46 -1.79 10.78
CA MET A 61 -3.78 -1.42 9.56
C MET A 61 -4.27 -0.07 9.05
N GLN A 62 -5.57 0.21 9.21
CA GLN A 62 -6.07 1.53 8.85
C GLN A 62 -5.35 2.62 9.63
N LYS A 63 -5.20 2.43 10.92
CA LYS A 63 -4.55 3.41 11.78
C LYS A 63 -3.06 3.49 11.47
N LYS A 64 -2.43 2.33 11.33
CA LYS A 64 -0.99 2.26 11.08
C LYS A 64 -0.61 3.00 9.80
N HIS A 65 -1.37 2.81 8.74
CA HIS A 65 -1.04 3.39 7.45
C HIS A 65 -1.81 4.67 7.17
N LYS A 66 -2.58 5.15 8.15
CA LYS A 66 -3.30 6.42 8.06
C LYS A 66 -4.19 6.48 6.84
N ILE A 67 -5.04 5.46 6.71
CA ILE A 67 -5.98 5.39 5.60
C ILE A 67 -7.18 6.25 5.96
N VAL A 68 -7.36 7.35 5.22
CA VAL A 68 -8.42 8.32 5.50
C VAL A 68 -9.52 8.31 4.44
N VAL A 69 -9.24 7.78 3.28
CA VAL A 69 -10.23 7.61 2.22
C VAL A 69 -10.08 6.23 1.63
N VAL A 70 -11.13 5.70 1.02
CA VAL A 70 -11.09 4.40 0.37
C VAL A 70 -11.63 4.49 -1.03
N PRO A 71 -11.05 3.75 -1.98
CA PRO A 71 -9.84 2.97 -1.81
C PRO A 71 -8.59 3.84 -1.77
N THR A 72 -7.58 3.37 -1.07
CA THR A 72 -6.24 3.94 -1.11
C THR A 72 -5.29 2.83 -1.52
N ILE A 73 -4.46 3.09 -2.51
CA ILE A 73 -3.44 2.13 -2.94
C ILE A 73 -2.10 2.67 -2.48
N ILE A 74 -1.35 1.82 -1.78
CA ILE A 74 -0.02 2.19 -1.33
C ILE A 74 0.98 1.22 -1.92
N ILE A 75 2.06 1.76 -2.45
CA ILE A 75 3.18 0.97 -2.92
C ILE A 75 4.22 0.94 -1.81
N PHE A 76 4.58 -0.28 -1.40
CA PHE A 76 5.63 -0.48 -0.40
C PHE A 76 6.84 -1.12 -1.08
N ASN A 77 8.02 -0.77 -0.61
CA ASN A 77 9.25 -1.43 -1.03
C ASN A 77 9.96 -1.86 0.24
N ASP A 78 10.08 -3.17 0.44
CA ASP A 78 10.66 -3.77 1.64
C ASP A 78 9.98 -3.24 2.90
N GLY A 79 8.67 -3.07 2.82
CA GLY A 79 7.85 -2.66 3.96
C GLY A 79 7.72 -1.18 4.16
N GLU A 80 8.40 -0.38 3.35
CA GLU A 80 8.34 1.08 3.49
C GLU A 80 7.47 1.68 2.40
N GLU A 81 6.64 2.63 2.78
CA GLU A 81 5.76 3.29 1.81
C GLU A 81 6.57 4.14 0.86
N VAL A 82 6.35 3.95 -0.44
CA VAL A 82 7.02 4.70 -1.49
C VAL A 82 6.09 5.74 -2.08
N GLU A 83 4.84 5.33 -2.33
CA GLU A 83 3.88 6.22 -2.96
C GLU A 83 2.48 5.73 -2.65
N ARG A 84 1.52 6.66 -2.61
CA ARG A 84 0.12 6.28 -2.44
C ARG A 84 -0.76 7.03 -3.40
N PHE A 85 -1.87 6.39 -3.75
CA PHE A 85 -2.90 6.92 -4.62
C PHE A 85 -4.20 6.87 -3.83
N GLN A 86 -4.83 8.01 -3.65
CA GLN A 86 -6.01 8.10 -2.80
C GLN A 86 -7.24 8.39 -3.64
N ALA A 87 -8.38 7.88 -3.17
CA ALA A 87 -9.64 8.06 -3.85
C ALA A 87 -10.10 9.52 -3.78
N ASN A 88 -10.99 9.87 -4.69
CA ASN A 88 -11.66 11.18 -4.69
C ASN A 88 -12.83 11.14 -3.71
N ILE A 89 -13.58 12.24 -3.64
CA ILE A 89 -14.69 12.35 -2.69
C ILE A 89 -15.85 11.41 -3.01
N MET A 90 -15.85 10.82 -4.20
CA MET A 90 -16.86 9.83 -4.57
C MET A 90 -16.42 8.42 -4.20
N MET A 91 -15.33 8.29 -3.47
CA MET A 91 -14.74 7.00 -3.08
C MET A 91 -14.38 6.16 -4.31
N GLN A 92 -13.89 6.83 -5.34
CA GLN A 92 -13.42 6.18 -6.56
C GLN A 92 -11.97 6.59 -6.81
N LEU A 93 -11.17 5.64 -7.23
CA LEU A 93 -9.76 5.90 -7.52
C LEU A 93 -9.63 6.42 -8.95
N ASP A 94 -9.01 7.60 -9.09
CA ASP A 94 -8.78 8.16 -10.41
C ASP A 94 -7.52 7.59 -11.08
N ALA A 95 -6.57 7.12 -10.28
CA ALA A 95 -5.36 6.54 -10.82
C ALA A 95 -5.68 5.26 -11.58
N SER A 96 -5.02 5.07 -12.70
CA SER A 96 -5.22 3.90 -13.54
C SER A 96 -4.19 2.82 -13.19
N LYS A 97 -4.41 1.63 -13.74
CA LYS A 97 -3.43 0.55 -13.63
C LYS A 97 -2.07 1.02 -14.13
N GLU A 98 -2.06 1.76 -15.24
CA GLU A 98 -0.83 2.24 -15.83
C GLU A 98 -0.11 3.22 -14.92
N ASP A 99 -0.86 4.09 -14.23
CA ASP A 99 -0.25 5.04 -13.30
C ASP A 99 0.47 4.30 -12.19
N VAL A 100 -0.16 3.27 -11.65
CA VAL A 100 0.42 2.50 -10.56
C VAL A 100 1.60 1.67 -11.05
N GLN A 101 1.45 1.05 -12.22
CA GLN A 101 2.53 0.25 -12.79
C GLN A 101 3.77 1.11 -13.06
N GLU A 102 3.55 2.32 -13.55
CA GLU A 102 4.67 3.23 -13.81
C GLU A 102 5.42 3.54 -12.52
N ALA A 103 4.68 3.77 -11.44
CA ALA A 103 5.32 4.04 -10.15
C ALA A 103 6.11 2.83 -9.66
N VAL A 104 5.59 1.61 -9.88
CA VAL A 104 6.32 0.40 -9.52
C VAL A 104 7.60 0.29 -10.34
N ASP A 105 7.51 0.60 -11.63
CA ASP A 105 8.65 0.46 -12.54
C ASP A 105 9.78 1.46 -12.23
N GLU A 106 9.46 2.51 -11.51
CA GLU A 106 10.46 3.52 -11.16
C GLU A 106 11.23 3.19 -9.90
N ILE A 107 10.90 2.11 -9.21
CA ILE A 107 11.57 1.74 -7.97
C ILE A 107 12.92 1.09 -8.23
#